data_5e828da96ac489ba03f191f30630dccb
#
_entry.id   5e828da96ac489ba03f191f30630dccb
#
_cell.length_a   1.000
_cell.length_b   1.000
_cell.length_c   1.000
_cell.angle_alpha   90.00
_cell.angle_beta   90.00
_cell.angle_gamma   90.00
#
_symmetry.space_group_name_H-M   'P 1'
#
loop_
_entity.id
_entity.type
_entity.pdbx_description
1 polymer ?
#
loop_
_entity_poly.entity_id
_entity_poly.type
_entity_poly.pdbx_seq_one_letter_code
_entity_poly.pdbx_strand_id
1 'polypeptide(L)'
;MFRASWLGPVALLLIGVLPARAQDDRAHQLASHASSQTAVNCGDVAALADCHPAMPTGCTNSLHPRYDAYLNFLKNQQPDRDLTPSGVLGVDEFISLEDKIPTGIGRTHHTQFADQLAGFGEGNIHAVVGFLYFVENTAITSQHRGETCNCQLRKNDSFDFHLGIGFDPALAQEIRNNPPVHDPKNPRAAEQTSVVAEMTPHTRDLKWTVARLNRQRGKQVKVVGQLMLDNVHANTNDDCEFSDEAEGSCWRASAWEIHPVTQFLVCKTGKTCSSDSPDSDWVRLEDLP
;
A
#
# COMPACT_ATOMS: atom_id res chain seq x y z
N MET A 1 -66.19 19.33 -13.59
CA MET A 1 -65.23 18.36 -13.05
C MET A 1 -63.85 18.77 -13.50
N PHE A 2 -63.14 19.49 -12.63
CA PHE A 2 -61.75 19.96 -12.91
C PHE A 2 -60.76 18.96 -12.28
N ARG A 3 -59.87 18.42 -13.10
CA ARG A 3 -58.73 17.62 -12.63
C ARG A 3 -57.55 18.58 -12.46
N ALA A 4 -57.10 18.78 -11.23
CA ALA A 4 -55.86 19.48 -10.91
C ALA A 4 -54.66 18.50 -11.09
N SER A 5 -53.73 18.87 -11.96
CA SER A 5 -52.44 18.17 -12.14
C SER A 5 -51.43 18.76 -11.15
N TRP A 6 -50.95 17.95 -10.24
CA TRP A 6 -49.84 18.29 -9.35
C TRP A 6 -48.50 18.00 -10.05
N LEU A 7 -47.78 19.04 -10.42
CA LEU A 7 -46.36 18.93 -10.79
C LEU A 7 -45.53 19.16 -9.53
N GLY A 8 -44.97 18.09 -9.01
CA GLY A 8 -43.99 18.17 -7.92
C GLY A 8 -42.61 18.65 -8.44
N PRO A 9 -41.85 19.36 -7.67
CA PRO A 9 -40.50 19.82 -8.06
C PRO A 9 -39.54 18.64 -8.11
N VAL A 10 -38.89 18.43 -9.24
CA VAL A 10 -37.77 17.53 -9.42
C VAL A 10 -36.53 18.24 -8.78
N ALA A 11 -36.11 17.75 -7.63
CA ALA A 11 -34.86 18.18 -7.04
C ALA A 11 -33.68 17.58 -7.85
N LEU A 12 -33.01 18.43 -8.60
CA LEU A 12 -31.73 18.09 -9.23
C LEU A 12 -30.67 17.95 -8.12
N LEU A 13 -30.30 16.72 -7.79
CA LEU A 13 -29.09 16.44 -7.02
C LEU A 13 -27.88 16.78 -7.90
N LEU A 14 -27.27 17.92 -7.67
CA LEU A 14 -25.94 18.22 -8.18
C LEU A 14 -24.92 17.35 -7.41
N ILE A 15 -24.60 16.19 -7.96
CA ILE A 15 -23.44 15.42 -7.53
C ILE A 15 -22.21 16.25 -7.93
N GLY A 16 -21.63 16.92 -6.96
CA GLY A 16 -20.39 17.68 -7.13
C GLY A 16 -19.24 16.70 -7.45
N VAL A 17 -18.97 16.49 -8.71
CA VAL A 17 -17.71 15.89 -9.16
C VAL A 17 -16.64 16.93 -8.87
N LEU A 18 -15.79 16.69 -7.87
CA LEU A 18 -14.60 17.50 -7.64
C LEU A 18 -13.76 17.48 -8.91
N PRO A 19 -13.27 18.60 -9.37
CA PRO A 19 -12.61 18.68 -10.66
C PRO A 19 -11.28 17.91 -10.63
N ALA A 20 -11.04 17.09 -11.66
CA ALA A 20 -9.82 16.33 -11.88
C ALA A 20 -8.52 17.19 -11.80
N ARG A 21 -8.60 18.48 -12.01
CA ARG A 21 -7.49 19.44 -11.90
C ARG A 21 -6.84 19.54 -10.50
N ALA A 22 -7.57 19.27 -9.43
CA ALA A 22 -7.01 19.35 -8.07
C ALA A 22 -6.09 18.17 -7.73
N GLN A 23 -6.20 17.06 -8.47
CA GLN A 23 -5.38 15.86 -8.29
C GLN A 23 -4.05 16.00 -9.05
N ASP A 24 -4.06 16.52 -10.27
CA ASP A 24 -2.84 16.77 -11.07
C ASP A 24 -1.89 17.74 -10.35
N ASP A 25 -2.43 18.81 -9.75
CA ASP A 25 -1.62 19.81 -9.02
C ASP A 25 -0.88 19.20 -7.81
N ARG A 26 -1.45 18.18 -7.17
CA ARG A 26 -0.86 17.55 -5.99
C ARG A 26 0.36 16.70 -6.36
N ALA A 27 0.29 15.88 -7.39
CA ALA A 27 1.41 15.05 -7.82
C ALA A 27 2.62 15.88 -8.27
N HIS A 28 2.38 16.94 -9.07
CA HIS A 28 3.41 17.90 -9.46
C HIS A 28 4.05 18.59 -8.26
N GLN A 29 3.26 19.03 -7.30
CA GLN A 29 3.77 19.64 -6.06
C GLN A 29 4.60 18.64 -5.26
N LEU A 30 4.15 17.39 -5.12
CA LEU A 30 4.85 16.34 -4.40
C LEU A 30 6.20 16.02 -5.06
N ALA A 31 6.22 15.83 -6.38
CA ALA A 31 7.44 15.53 -7.14
C ALA A 31 8.45 16.68 -7.08
N SER A 32 8.00 17.95 -7.19
CA SER A 32 8.86 19.11 -7.08
C SER A 32 9.43 19.31 -5.68
N HIS A 33 8.65 19.02 -4.65
CA HIS A 33 9.12 19.08 -3.26
C HIS A 33 10.14 18.00 -2.95
N ALA A 34 9.92 16.76 -3.38
CA ALA A 34 10.88 15.67 -3.17
C ALA A 34 12.21 15.92 -3.86
N SER A 35 12.19 16.45 -5.09
CA SER A 35 13.42 16.74 -5.86
C SER A 35 14.24 17.92 -5.31
N SER A 36 13.64 18.81 -4.54
CA SER A 36 14.30 19.96 -3.91
C SER A 36 14.98 19.64 -2.58
N GLN A 37 14.72 18.47 -2.00
CA GLN A 37 15.27 18.07 -0.70
C GLN A 37 16.66 17.45 -0.86
N THR A 38 17.61 17.93 -0.06
CA THR A 38 18.91 17.28 0.05
C THR A 38 18.75 16.04 0.92
N ALA A 39 18.98 14.86 0.36
CA ALA A 39 18.90 13.63 1.10
C ALA A 39 19.94 13.59 2.23
N VAL A 40 19.54 13.07 3.38
CA VAL A 40 20.46 12.81 4.51
C VAL A 40 21.42 11.68 4.13
N ASN A 41 22.65 11.73 4.63
CA ASN A 41 23.54 10.58 4.50
C ASN A 41 23.10 9.47 5.46
N CYS A 42 22.91 8.25 4.95
CA CYS A 42 22.49 7.12 5.79
C CYS A 42 23.42 6.85 6.98
N GLY A 43 24.71 7.16 6.84
CA GLY A 43 25.70 7.01 7.91
C GLY A 43 25.51 7.97 9.09
N ASP A 44 24.81 9.06 8.89
CA ASP A 44 24.60 10.12 9.88
C ASP A 44 23.27 9.94 10.65
N VAL A 45 22.45 8.96 10.27
CA VAL A 45 21.13 8.71 10.87
C VAL A 45 21.22 7.62 11.92
N ALA A 46 20.93 7.97 13.17
CA ALA A 46 20.95 7.04 14.30
C ALA A 46 19.56 6.55 14.72
N ALA A 47 18.51 7.31 14.43
CA ALA A 47 17.14 7.03 14.80
C ALA A 47 16.15 7.42 13.69
N LEU A 48 14.96 6.80 13.71
CA LEU A 48 13.92 7.06 12.73
C LEU A 48 13.48 8.54 12.70
N ALA A 49 13.46 9.19 13.86
CA ALA A 49 13.14 10.61 13.96
C ALA A 49 14.12 11.52 13.19
N ASP A 50 15.36 11.10 13.05
CA ASP A 50 16.38 11.84 12.29
C ASP A 50 16.24 11.58 10.77
N CYS A 51 15.61 10.47 10.41
CA CYS A 51 15.34 10.07 9.03
C CYS A 51 14.20 10.87 8.40
N HIS A 52 13.25 11.29 9.22
CA HIS A 52 11.99 11.91 8.77
C HIS A 52 11.77 13.27 9.47
N PRO A 53 12.60 14.30 9.18
CA PRO A 53 12.36 15.60 9.79
C PRO A 53 11.03 16.19 9.31
N ALA A 54 10.98 17.06 8.35
CA ALA A 54 9.72 17.67 7.88
C ALA A 54 9.19 17.05 6.57
N MET A 55 10.09 16.56 5.72
CA MET A 55 9.75 15.92 4.44
C MET A 55 10.60 14.65 4.27
N PRO A 56 10.01 13.48 4.50
CA PRO A 56 10.76 12.25 4.63
C PRO A 56 11.12 11.64 3.27
N THR A 57 12.21 12.09 2.67
CA THR A 57 12.81 11.48 1.48
C THR A 57 13.79 10.36 1.81
N GLY A 58 13.89 9.97 3.08
CA GLY A 58 14.81 8.95 3.53
C GLY A 58 16.27 9.39 3.45
N CYS A 59 17.18 8.42 3.24
CA CYS A 59 18.61 8.69 3.16
C CYS A 59 19.24 8.15 1.88
N THR A 60 20.40 8.70 1.52
CA THR A 60 21.25 8.17 0.46
C THR A 60 22.67 7.99 0.95
N ASN A 61 23.46 7.20 0.24
CA ASN A 61 24.90 7.21 0.32
C ASN A 61 25.47 6.93 -1.06
N SER A 62 26.74 7.29 -1.29
CA SER A 62 27.42 7.12 -2.57
C SER A 62 27.49 5.67 -3.08
N LEU A 63 27.15 4.71 -2.22
CA LEU A 63 27.14 3.28 -2.52
C LEU A 63 25.75 2.75 -2.87
N HIS A 64 24.71 3.60 -2.85
CA HIS A 64 23.33 3.20 -3.14
C HIS A 64 22.82 3.79 -4.45
N PRO A 65 23.04 3.11 -5.59
CA PRO A 65 22.48 3.53 -6.88
C PRO A 65 20.95 3.39 -6.98
N ARG A 66 20.28 2.96 -5.92
CA ARG A 66 18.84 2.65 -5.87
C ARG A 66 18.02 3.70 -5.13
N TYR A 67 18.61 4.84 -4.80
CA TYR A 67 17.91 5.92 -4.13
C TYR A 67 17.02 6.67 -5.12
N ASP A 68 15.74 6.76 -4.80
CA ASP A 68 14.77 7.64 -5.45
C ASP A 68 14.08 8.47 -4.37
N ALA A 69 14.32 9.78 -4.37
CA ALA A 69 13.79 10.68 -3.36
C ALA A 69 12.26 10.74 -3.38
N TYR A 70 11.66 10.70 -4.57
CA TYR A 70 10.22 10.79 -4.73
C TYR A 70 9.53 9.49 -4.29
N LEU A 71 10.06 8.33 -4.66
CA LEU A 71 9.56 7.05 -4.15
C LEU A 71 9.63 6.99 -2.62
N ASN A 72 10.78 7.35 -2.05
CA ASN A 72 10.93 7.38 -0.59
C ASN A 72 9.95 8.36 0.07
N PHE A 73 9.70 9.49 -0.57
CA PHE A 73 8.72 10.46 -0.10
C PHE A 73 7.30 9.91 -0.13
N LEU A 74 6.90 9.20 -1.19
CA LEU A 74 5.61 8.53 -1.27
C LEU A 74 5.45 7.47 -0.18
N LYS A 75 6.47 6.63 0.02
CA LYS A 75 6.49 5.59 1.07
C LYS A 75 6.32 6.16 2.48
N ASN A 76 6.72 7.39 2.71
CA ASN A 76 6.70 8.06 4.01
C ASN A 76 5.63 9.14 4.14
N GLN A 77 4.65 9.20 3.24
CA GLN A 77 3.53 10.09 3.38
C GLN A 77 2.79 9.82 4.70
N GLN A 78 2.27 10.89 5.31
CA GLN A 78 1.44 10.81 6.51
C GLN A 78 0.02 11.29 6.19
N PRO A 79 -0.74 10.52 5.41
CA PRO A 79 -2.13 10.90 5.19
C PRO A 79 -2.90 10.83 6.51
N ASP A 80 -3.91 11.67 6.63
CA ASP A 80 -4.82 11.60 7.76
C ASP A 80 -5.41 10.19 7.85
N ARG A 81 -5.35 9.61 9.05
CA ARG A 81 -5.85 8.25 9.30
C ARG A 81 -7.36 8.12 9.08
N ASP A 82 -8.09 9.20 9.18
CA ASP A 82 -9.55 9.19 9.06
C ASP A 82 -10.05 9.61 7.67
N LEU A 83 -9.15 9.71 6.68
CA LEU A 83 -9.55 9.97 5.30
C LEU A 83 -10.45 8.85 4.77
N THR A 84 -11.54 9.26 4.15
CA THR A 84 -12.43 8.36 3.45
C THR A 84 -11.77 7.89 2.15
N PRO A 85 -11.68 6.58 1.89
CA PRO A 85 -11.15 6.07 0.62
C PRO A 85 -11.92 6.61 -0.58
N SER A 86 -11.23 6.92 -1.66
CA SER A 86 -11.83 7.32 -2.94
C SER A 86 -12.52 6.16 -3.66
N GLY A 87 -12.16 4.92 -3.30
CA GLY A 87 -12.75 3.70 -3.84
C GLY A 87 -12.18 2.46 -3.16
N VAL A 88 -12.73 1.31 -3.54
CA VAL A 88 -12.23 -0.01 -3.13
C VAL A 88 -11.57 -0.66 -4.33
N LEU A 89 -10.36 -1.15 -4.16
CA LEU A 89 -9.62 -1.89 -5.18
C LEU A 89 -9.77 -3.39 -4.89
N GLY A 90 -10.17 -4.13 -5.89
CA GLY A 90 -10.17 -5.59 -5.91
C GLY A 90 -9.13 -6.12 -6.89
N VAL A 91 -9.18 -7.42 -7.18
CA VAL A 91 -8.23 -8.07 -8.08
C VAL A 91 -8.26 -7.47 -9.49
N ASP A 92 -9.45 -7.20 -10.04
CA ASP A 92 -9.60 -6.68 -11.39
C ASP A 92 -9.03 -5.27 -11.55
N GLU A 93 -9.16 -4.43 -10.50
CA GLU A 93 -8.54 -3.10 -10.48
C GLU A 93 -7.01 -3.18 -10.45
N PHE A 94 -6.43 -4.09 -9.67
CA PHE A 94 -4.98 -4.28 -9.66
C PHE A 94 -4.46 -4.80 -11.00
N ILE A 95 -5.12 -5.79 -11.62
CA ILE A 95 -4.77 -6.27 -12.98
C ILE A 95 -4.83 -5.10 -13.97
N SER A 96 -5.90 -4.30 -13.93
CA SER A 96 -6.01 -3.11 -14.81
C SER A 96 -4.95 -2.04 -14.54
N LEU A 97 -4.39 -1.97 -13.35
CA LEU A 97 -3.29 -1.07 -13.01
C LEU A 97 -1.96 -1.61 -13.52
N GLU A 98 -1.73 -2.93 -13.47
CA GLU A 98 -0.54 -3.57 -14.05
C GLU A 98 -0.39 -3.27 -15.53
N ASP A 99 -1.47 -3.39 -16.31
CA ASP A 99 -1.51 -3.06 -17.74
C ASP A 99 -1.09 -1.61 -18.05
N LYS A 100 -1.10 -0.74 -17.06
CA LYS A 100 -0.76 0.69 -17.20
C LYS A 100 0.64 1.04 -16.71
N ILE A 101 1.41 0.08 -16.24
CA ILE A 101 2.77 0.35 -15.78
C ILE A 101 3.60 0.88 -16.94
N PRO A 102 4.23 2.07 -16.78
CA PRO A 102 4.97 2.66 -17.87
C PRO A 102 6.15 1.79 -18.31
N THR A 103 6.26 1.58 -19.63
CA THR A 103 7.44 0.91 -20.18
C THR A 103 8.70 1.71 -19.85
N GLY A 104 9.69 1.04 -19.28
CA GLY A 104 10.98 1.65 -18.91
C GLY A 104 11.01 2.32 -17.54
N ILE A 105 9.92 2.25 -16.77
CA ILE A 105 10.02 2.58 -15.36
C ILE A 105 10.94 1.56 -14.66
N GLY A 106 11.77 2.04 -13.77
CA GLY A 106 12.71 1.23 -13.01
C GLY A 106 13.08 1.93 -11.71
N ARG A 107 13.91 1.27 -10.92
CA ARG A 107 14.19 1.59 -9.51
C ARG A 107 14.54 3.04 -9.17
N THR A 108 14.95 3.86 -10.15
CA THR A 108 15.38 5.25 -9.91
C THR A 108 14.67 6.25 -10.81
N HIS A 109 13.58 5.85 -11.42
CA HIS A 109 12.90 6.63 -12.44
C HIS A 109 11.48 7.05 -12.05
N HIS A 110 11.07 6.87 -10.79
CA HIS A 110 9.70 7.15 -10.35
C HIS A 110 9.29 8.60 -10.65
N THR A 111 10.17 9.56 -10.32
CA THR A 111 9.91 10.99 -10.56
C THR A 111 9.59 11.31 -12.02
N GLN A 112 10.19 10.59 -12.97
CA GLN A 112 9.99 10.84 -14.42
C GLN A 112 8.58 10.47 -14.88
N PHE A 113 7.88 9.60 -14.14
CA PHE A 113 6.55 9.11 -14.43
C PHE A 113 5.48 9.63 -13.46
N ALA A 114 5.84 10.53 -12.55
CA ALA A 114 4.97 10.98 -11.46
C ALA A 114 3.59 11.44 -11.94
N ASP A 115 3.53 12.25 -13.01
CA ASP A 115 2.26 12.75 -13.55
C ASP A 115 1.41 11.63 -14.16
N GLN A 116 2.06 10.70 -14.87
CA GLN A 116 1.38 9.57 -15.48
C GLN A 116 0.81 8.63 -14.39
N LEU A 117 1.58 8.34 -13.35
CA LEU A 117 1.16 7.50 -12.23
C LEU A 117 0.05 8.15 -11.40
N ALA A 118 0.14 9.48 -11.18
CA ALA A 118 -0.93 10.24 -10.54
C ALA A 118 -2.23 10.17 -11.36
N GLY A 119 -2.15 10.21 -12.69
CA GLY A 119 -3.30 10.00 -13.57
C GLY A 119 -3.93 8.61 -13.45
N PHE A 120 -3.21 7.62 -12.95
CA PHE A 120 -3.73 6.28 -12.64
C PHE A 120 -4.21 6.15 -11.18
N GLY A 121 -4.07 7.17 -10.38
CA GLY A 121 -4.54 7.24 -9.00
C GLY A 121 -3.46 7.11 -7.95
N GLU A 122 -2.17 7.09 -8.31
CA GLU A 122 -1.09 7.13 -7.33
C GLU A 122 -1.23 8.34 -6.41
N GLY A 123 -0.97 8.14 -5.12
CA GLY A 123 -1.14 9.18 -4.11
C GLY A 123 -2.56 9.31 -3.54
N ASN A 124 -3.57 8.70 -4.17
CA ASN A 124 -4.93 8.69 -3.65
C ASN A 124 -5.10 7.63 -2.56
N ILE A 125 -6.02 7.89 -1.63
CA ILE A 125 -6.37 6.93 -0.58
C ILE A 125 -7.41 5.96 -1.12
N HIS A 126 -7.09 4.68 -1.04
CA HIS A 126 -7.96 3.58 -1.45
C HIS A 126 -8.17 2.58 -0.30
N ALA A 127 -9.21 1.78 -0.40
CA ALA A 127 -9.39 0.61 0.44
C ALA A 127 -9.17 -0.65 -0.38
N VAL A 128 -8.63 -1.68 0.26
CA VAL A 128 -8.59 -3.06 -0.25
C VAL A 128 -9.35 -3.94 0.73
N VAL A 129 -10.32 -4.69 0.24
CA VAL A 129 -11.07 -5.67 1.05
C VAL A 129 -10.75 -7.06 0.56
N GLY A 130 -10.12 -7.86 1.43
CA GLY A 130 -9.66 -9.20 1.10
C GLY A 130 -9.37 -10.00 2.36
N PHE A 131 -8.43 -10.92 2.27
CA PHE A 131 -8.00 -11.78 3.38
C PHE A 131 -6.51 -11.56 3.65
N LEU A 132 -6.13 -11.50 4.92
CA LEU A 132 -4.72 -11.40 5.28
C LEU A 132 -4.03 -12.75 5.08
N TYR A 133 -3.21 -12.89 4.06
CA TYR A 133 -2.52 -14.14 3.75
C TYR A 133 -1.22 -14.29 4.51
N PHE A 134 -0.37 -13.26 4.48
CA PHE A 134 0.89 -13.29 5.20
C PHE A 134 1.21 -11.96 5.89
N VAL A 135 2.13 -12.01 6.81
CA VAL A 135 2.73 -10.85 7.46
C VAL A 135 4.23 -11.08 7.50
N GLU A 136 4.96 -10.22 6.85
CA GLU A 136 6.41 -10.20 6.92
C GLU A 136 6.88 -8.99 7.71
N ASN A 137 7.74 -9.26 8.67
CA ASN A 137 8.68 -8.29 9.16
C ASN A 137 9.99 -8.64 8.49
N THR A 138 10.48 -7.80 7.61
CA THR A 138 11.78 -7.97 6.99
C THR A 138 12.85 -8.02 8.07
N ALA A 139 12.90 -9.16 8.76
CA ALA A 139 13.87 -9.42 9.78
C ALA A 139 15.25 -9.31 9.13
N ILE A 140 15.97 -8.26 9.46
CA ILE A 140 17.29 -8.03 8.93
C ILE A 140 18.18 -9.18 9.33
N THR A 141 18.58 -9.92 8.34
CA THR A 141 19.80 -10.70 8.41
C THR A 141 20.97 -9.73 8.35
N SER A 142 22.14 -10.13 8.84
CA SER A 142 23.38 -9.33 8.79
C SER A 142 23.75 -8.83 7.37
N GLN A 143 23.06 -9.34 6.35
CA GLN A 143 23.27 -9.03 4.92
C GLN A 143 22.23 -8.07 4.34
N HIS A 144 21.06 -7.91 4.95
CA HIS A 144 20.04 -6.95 4.50
C HIS A 144 20.24 -5.61 5.22
N ARG A 145 20.54 -4.58 4.43
CA ARG A 145 20.44 -3.20 4.87
C ARG A 145 18.97 -2.79 4.76
N GLY A 146 18.48 -2.05 5.74
CA GLY A 146 17.13 -1.49 5.67
C GLY A 146 16.94 -0.63 4.41
N GLU A 147 15.71 -0.38 4.05
CA GLU A 147 15.36 0.46 2.91
C GLU A 147 15.85 1.90 3.10
N THR A 148 16.10 2.58 1.98
CA THR A 148 16.52 4.00 1.99
C THR A 148 15.43 4.92 2.52
N CYS A 149 14.15 4.58 2.32
CA CYS A 149 13.03 5.32 2.90
C CYS A 149 13.05 5.31 4.44
N ASN A 150 13.55 4.25 5.07
CA ASN A 150 13.73 4.11 6.51
C ASN A 150 15.19 4.31 6.95
N CYS A 151 15.98 5.03 6.15
CA CYS A 151 17.36 5.42 6.40
C CYS A 151 18.30 4.25 6.74
N GLN A 152 18.03 3.07 6.18
CA GLN A 152 18.83 1.86 6.41
C GLN A 152 19.01 1.47 7.90
N LEU A 153 18.09 1.94 8.73
CA LEU A 153 18.08 1.57 10.14
C LEU A 153 17.83 0.07 10.30
N ARG A 154 18.43 -0.54 11.32
CA ARG A 154 18.44 -2.01 11.50
C ARG A 154 17.64 -2.48 12.70
N LYS A 155 16.88 -1.60 13.33
CA LYS A 155 16.04 -1.97 14.47
C LYS A 155 14.71 -2.52 13.98
N ASN A 156 14.17 -3.51 14.68
CA ASN A 156 12.89 -4.15 14.32
C ASN A 156 11.71 -3.17 14.22
N ASP A 157 11.77 -2.04 14.91
CA ASP A 157 10.77 -0.97 14.88
C ASP A 157 10.95 0.00 13.70
N SER A 158 12.03 -0.14 12.93
CA SER A 158 12.39 0.74 11.81
C SER A 158 12.17 0.10 10.43
N PHE A 159 11.40 -0.98 10.35
CA PHE A 159 11.06 -1.66 9.09
C PHE A 159 9.59 -1.56 8.78
N ASP A 160 9.29 -1.57 7.49
CA ASP A 160 7.94 -1.77 7.01
C ASP A 160 7.47 -3.19 7.36
N PHE A 161 6.19 -3.32 7.67
CA PHE A 161 5.54 -4.62 7.73
C PHE A 161 4.85 -4.85 6.41
N HIS A 162 5.30 -5.84 5.68
CA HIS A 162 4.67 -6.28 4.43
C HIS A 162 3.51 -7.23 4.74
N LEU A 163 2.37 -6.91 4.19
CA LEU A 163 1.12 -7.66 4.35
C LEU A 163 0.67 -8.15 2.98
N GLY A 164 0.45 -9.44 2.83
CA GLY A 164 -0.20 -9.97 1.64
C GLY A 164 -1.71 -9.98 1.82
N ILE A 165 -2.42 -9.27 0.94
CA ILE A 165 -3.88 -9.25 0.91
C ILE A 165 -4.35 -10.00 -0.32
N GLY A 166 -4.98 -11.15 -0.11
CA GLY A 166 -5.50 -11.99 -1.19
C GLY A 166 -7.01 -12.00 -1.25
N PHE A 167 -7.56 -12.57 -2.31
CA PHE A 167 -8.99 -12.46 -2.61
C PHE A 167 -9.73 -13.82 -2.65
N ASP A 168 -9.01 -14.93 -2.53
CA ASP A 168 -9.62 -16.27 -2.52
C ASP A 168 -9.97 -16.72 -1.09
N PRO A 169 -11.26 -16.90 -0.76
CA PRO A 169 -11.68 -17.36 0.55
C PRO A 169 -11.28 -18.81 0.87
N ALA A 170 -11.09 -19.67 -0.14
CA ALA A 170 -10.68 -21.04 0.06
C ALA A 170 -9.21 -21.09 0.51
N LEU A 171 -8.33 -20.35 -0.16
CA LEU A 171 -6.94 -20.20 0.24
C LEU A 171 -6.82 -19.52 1.62
N ALA A 172 -7.66 -18.53 1.90
CA ALA A 172 -7.71 -17.90 3.23
C ALA A 172 -8.05 -18.91 4.34
N GLN A 173 -8.97 -19.84 4.08
CA GLN A 173 -9.32 -20.89 5.05
C GLN A 173 -8.15 -21.87 5.26
N GLU A 174 -7.44 -22.23 4.20
CA GLU A 174 -6.23 -23.06 4.28
C GLU A 174 -5.15 -22.37 5.13
N ILE A 175 -4.87 -21.08 4.85
CA ILE A 175 -3.90 -20.26 5.58
C ILE A 175 -4.27 -20.16 7.07
N ARG A 176 -5.54 -20.06 7.40
CA ARG A 176 -6.01 -20.03 8.80
C ARG A 176 -5.62 -21.29 9.55
N ASN A 177 -5.70 -22.44 8.88
CA ASN A 177 -5.39 -23.74 9.46
C ASN A 177 -3.88 -24.04 9.45
N ASN A 178 -3.15 -23.51 8.47
CA ASN A 178 -1.72 -23.74 8.30
C ASN A 178 -1.03 -22.48 7.73
N PRO A 179 -0.75 -21.49 8.58
CA PRO A 179 -0.17 -20.23 8.13
C PRO A 179 1.18 -20.44 7.41
N PRO A 180 1.33 -19.96 6.17
CA PRO A 180 2.61 -20.03 5.45
C PRO A 180 3.66 -19.15 6.14
N VAL A 181 4.91 -19.52 5.97
CA VAL A 181 6.05 -18.65 6.25
C VAL A 181 6.39 -17.96 4.92
N HIS A 182 6.43 -16.64 4.91
CA HIS A 182 6.89 -15.89 3.76
C HIS A 182 8.37 -16.19 3.51
N ASP A 183 8.70 -16.63 2.31
CA ASP A 183 10.07 -16.87 1.83
C ASP A 183 10.15 -16.45 0.35
N PRO A 184 10.73 -15.27 0.05
CA PRO A 184 10.84 -14.78 -1.33
C PRO A 184 11.66 -15.68 -2.25
N LYS A 185 12.46 -16.62 -1.70
CA LYS A 185 13.19 -17.61 -2.50
C LYS A 185 12.37 -18.85 -2.83
N ASN A 186 11.23 -19.02 -2.16
CA ASN A 186 10.35 -20.17 -2.35
C ASN A 186 8.90 -19.71 -2.17
N PRO A 187 8.40 -18.85 -3.09
CA PRO A 187 7.08 -18.27 -2.99
C PRO A 187 6.01 -19.35 -3.07
N ARG A 188 4.95 -19.15 -2.28
CA ARG A 188 3.77 -20.01 -2.26
C ARG A 188 2.62 -19.32 -2.98
N ALA A 189 1.61 -20.08 -3.34
CA ALA A 189 0.40 -19.54 -3.98
C ALA A 189 -0.21 -18.34 -3.24
N ALA A 190 -0.12 -18.32 -1.91
CA ALA A 190 -0.58 -17.21 -1.08
C ALA A 190 0.18 -15.89 -1.34
N GLU A 191 1.47 -15.95 -1.64
CA GLU A 191 2.29 -14.78 -1.94
C GLU A 191 2.05 -14.34 -3.38
N GLN A 192 2.07 -15.28 -4.30
CA GLN A 192 1.89 -15.04 -5.75
C GLN A 192 0.51 -14.46 -6.10
N THR A 193 -0.50 -14.70 -5.28
CA THR A 193 -1.89 -14.25 -5.51
C THR A 193 -2.34 -13.13 -4.56
N SER A 194 -1.41 -12.48 -3.88
CA SER A 194 -1.70 -11.36 -2.99
C SER A 194 -1.10 -10.05 -3.49
N VAL A 195 -1.82 -8.97 -3.27
CA VAL A 195 -1.29 -7.62 -3.37
C VAL A 195 -0.61 -7.22 -2.06
N VAL A 196 0.41 -6.40 -2.15
CA VAL A 196 1.17 -5.96 -0.98
C VAL A 196 0.53 -4.72 -0.36
N ALA A 197 0.48 -4.68 0.96
CA ALA A 197 0.17 -3.49 1.72
C ALA A 197 1.26 -3.28 2.79
N GLU A 198 1.77 -2.07 2.92
CA GLU A 198 2.92 -1.81 3.79
C GLU A 198 2.59 -0.83 4.92
N MET A 199 2.92 -1.26 6.13
CA MET A 199 2.82 -0.44 7.34
C MET A 199 4.17 0.17 7.65
N THR A 200 4.40 1.40 7.21
CA THR A 200 5.67 2.08 7.47
C THR A 200 5.84 2.43 8.95
N PRO A 201 7.06 2.29 9.50
CA PRO A 201 7.33 2.54 10.92
C PRO A 201 7.05 3.99 11.31
N HIS A 202 7.12 4.92 10.36
CA HIS A 202 6.91 6.34 10.60
C HIS A 202 5.46 6.69 10.98
N THR A 203 4.49 5.95 10.46
CA THR A 203 3.05 6.25 10.64
C THR A 203 2.25 5.18 11.35
N ARG A 204 2.78 3.95 11.45
CA ARG A 204 2.01 2.85 12.04
C ARG A 204 1.73 3.05 13.52
N ASP A 205 0.59 2.58 13.96
CA ASP A 205 0.21 2.58 15.37
C ASP A 205 1.14 1.67 16.18
N LEU A 206 1.47 2.06 17.41
CA LEU A 206 2.33 1.27 18.31
C LEU A 206 1.74 -0.10 18.66
N LYS A 207 0.42 -0.24 18.59
CA LYS A 207 -0.26 -1.52 18.79
C LYS A 207 -0.27 -2.42 17.55
N TRP A 208 0.14 -1.91 16.39
CA TRP A 208 0.28 -2.71 15.17
C TRP A 208 1.57 -3.50 15.23
N THR A 209 1.50 -4.66 15.84
CA THR A 209 2.64 -5.55 15.99
C THR A 209 2.50 -6.77 15.08
N VAL A 210 3.63 -7.32 14.64
CA VAL A 210 3.65 -8.56 13.84
C VAL A 210 2.88 -9.69 14.53
N ALA A 211 3.00 -9.80 15.85
CA ALA A 211 2.28 -10.82 16.60
C ALA A 211 0.76 -10.60 16.57
N ARG A 212 0.31 -9.34 16.63
CA ARG A 212 -1.14 -9.02 16.56
C ARG A 212 -1.67 -9.26 15.14
N LEU A 213 -0.95 -8.86 14.12
CA LEU A 213 -1.26 -9.11 12.72
C LEU A 213 -1.32 -10.60 12.41
N ASN A 214 -0.33 -11.37 12.86
CA ASN A 214 -0.29 -12.81 12.64
C ASN A 214 -1.53 -13.56 13.20
N ARG A 215 -2.14 -13.06 14.27
CA ARG A 215 -3.41 -13.61 14.78
C ARG A 215 -4.62 -13.34 13.87
N GLN A 216 -4.45 -12.50 12.84
CA GLN A 216 -5.51 -12.17 11.88
C GLN A 216 -5.35 -12.91 10.55
N ARG A 217 -4.30 -13.74 10.37
CA ARG A 217 -4.10 -14.50 9.12
C ARG A 217 -5.33 -15.34 8.76
N GLY A 218 -5.66 -15.33 7.49
CA GLY A 218 -6.84 -15.99 6.91
C GLY A 218 -8.17 -15.31 7.25
N LYS A 219 -8.18 -14.24 8.06
CA LYS A 219 -9.38 -13.46 8.33
C LYS A 219 -9.60 -12.42 7.25
N GLN A 220 -10.85 -12.06 7.08
CA GLN A 220 -11.25 -10.98 6.20
C GLN A 220 -10.85 -9.63 6.81
N VAL A 221 -10.21 -8.79 6.01
CA VAL A 221 -9.66 -7.51 6.42
C VAL A 221 -10.03 -6.41 5.42
N LYS A 222 -10.04 -5.17 5.89
CA LYS A 222 -10.11 -3.95 5.10
C LYS A 222 -8.88 -3.13 5.42
N VAL A 223 -8.06 -2.92 4.41
CA VAL A 223 -6.85 -2.11 4.51
C VAL A 223 -7.10 -0.79 3.79
N VAL A 224 -6.79 0.32 4.44
CA VAL A 224 -6.93 1.66 3.85
C VAL A 224 -5.56 2.31 3.84
N GLY A 225 -5.21 2.93 2.74
CA GLY A 225 -3.95 3.64 2.59
C GLY A 225 -3.77 4.25 1.21
N GLN A 226 -2.59 4.76 0.96
CA GLN A 226 -2.23 5.39 -0.30
C GLN A 226 -1.93 4.33 -1.35
N LEU A 227 -2.52 4.45 -2.53
CA LEU A 227 -2.11 3.67 -3.70
C LEU A 227 -0.76 4.17 -4.20
N MET A 228 0.17 3.26 -4.45
CA MET A 228 1.52 3.57 -4.91
C MET A 228 2.02 2.45 -5.85
N LEU A 229 2.80 2.81 -6.85
CA LEU A 229 3.59 1.85 -7.61
C LEU A 229 4.95 1.65 -6.96
N ASP A 230 5.27 0.44 -6.50
CA ASP A 230 6.65 0.14 -6.12
C ASP A 230 7.48 -0.21 -7.36
N ASN A 231 8.06 0.81 -7.97
CA ASN A 231 8.89 0.66 -9.16
C ASN A 231 10.19 -0.15 -8.95
N VAL A 232 10.48 -0.51 -7.70
CA VAL A 232 11.57 -1.45 -7.39
C VAL A 232 11.24 -2.85 -7.89
N HIS A 233 9.96 -3.19 -7.89
CA HIS A 233 9.44 -4.50 -8.29
C HIS A 233 8.75 -4.48 -9.65
N ALA A 234 8.40 -3.32 -10.18
CA ALA A 234 7.76 -3.17 -11.48
C ALA A 234 8.65 -3.69 -12.63
N ASN A 235 8.05 -4.42 -13.55
CA ASN A 235 8.74 -5.06 -14.70
C ASN A 235 9.92 -5.96 -14.26
N THR A 236 9.79 -6.67 -13.16
CA THR A 236 10.80 -7.60 -12.63
C THR A 236 10.19 -8.98 -12.38
N ASN A 237 11.03 -9.96 -12.14
CA ASN A 237 10.59 -11.32 -11.80
C ASN A 237 9.97 -11.43 -10.38
N ASP A 238 9.93 -10.35 -9.63
CA ASP A 238 9.24 -10.31 -8.33
C ASP A 238 7.71 -10.21 -8.50
N ASP A 239 7.27 -9.65 -9.63
CA ASP A 239 5.89 -9.43 -10.01
C ASP A 239 5.35 -10.62 -10.81
N CYS A 240 4.30 -11.27 -10.31
CA CYS A 240 3.75 -12.48 -10.90
C CYS A 240 2.95 -12.21 -12.18
N GLU A 241 2.42 -11.00 -12.35
CA GLU A 241 1.73 -10.64 -13.58
C GLU A 241 2.74 -10.42 -14.73
N PHE A 242 3.94 -9.95 -14.40
CA PHE A 242 5.00 -9.71 -15.38
C PHE A 242 5.84 -10.94 -15.68
N SER A 243 6.05 -11.82 -14.69
CA SER A 243 6.93 -13.00 -14.86
C SER A 243 6.21 -14.14 -15.58
N ASP A 244 6.91 -14.77 -16.53
CA ASP A 244 6.42 -16.03 -17.09
C ASP A 244 6.30 -17.10 -15.98
N GLU A 245 5.15 -17.74 -15.87
CA GLU A 245 4.85 -18.78 -14.84
C GLU A 245 5.94 -19.88 -14.73
N ALA A 246 6.74 -20.06 -15.78
CA ALA A 246 7.82 -21.05 -15.81
C ALA A 246 9.01 -20.72 -14.89
N GLU A 247 9.19 -19.48 -14.47
CA GLU A 247 10.33 -19.07 -13.64
C GLU A 247 10.06 -19.18 -12.14
N GLY A 248 8.82 -19.21 -11.69
CA GLY A 248 8.39 -19.60 -10.33
C GLY A 248 8.97 -18.78 -9.18
N SER A 249 9.60 -17.65 -9.46
CA SER A 249 10.31 -16.84 -8.46
C SER A 249 9.52 -15.60 -8.01
N CYS A 250 8.42 -15.25 -8.68
CA CYS A 250 7.60 -14.13 -8.32
C CYS A 250 6.90 -14.35 -6.96
N TRP A 251 6.65 -13.26 -6.23
CA TRP A 251 6.12 -13.35 -4.88
C TRP A 251 5.04 -12.30 -4.55
N ARG A 252 4.58 -11.53 -5.54
CA ARG A 252 3.50 -10.56 -5.41
C ARG A 252 2.65 -10.54 -6.68
N ALA A 253 1.36 -10.36 -6.53
CA ALA A 253 0.43 -10.35 -7.66
C ALA A 253 0.45 -9.03 -8.45
N SER A 254 1.05 -7.99 -7.90
CA SER A 254 1.10 -6.66 -8.52
C SER A 254 2.26 -5.86 -7.96
N ALA A 255 2.90 -5.05 -8.81
CA ALA A 255 3.83 -4.02 -8.37
C ALA A 255 3.11 -2.79 -7.77
N TRP A 256 1.81 -2.64 -7.99
CA TRP A 256 1.00 -1.67 -7.27
C TRP A 256 0.69 -2.17 -5.85
N GLU A 257 0.75 -1.26 -4.89
CA GLU A 257 0.58 -1.58 -3.48
C GLU A 257 -0.16 -0.48 -2.71
N ILE A 258 -0.57 -0.78 -1.49
CA ILE A 258 -1.09 0.20 -0.54
C ILE A 258 0.03 0.60 0.42
N HIS A 259 0.62 1.78 0.21
CA HIS A 259 1.76 2.26 1.00
C HIS A 259 1.78 3.81 1.15
N PRO A 260 1.75 4.33 2.34
CA PRO A 260 1.59 3.64 3.63
C PRO A 260 0.13 3.26 3.93
N VAL A 261 -0.02 2.18 4.70
CA VAL A 261 -1.29 1.82 5.31
C VAL A 261 -1.63 2.80 6.42
N THR A 262 -2.86 3.34 6.40
CA THR A 262 -3.36 4.28 7.42
C THR A 262 -4.40 3.67 8.35
N GLN A 263 -5.16 2.65 7.86
CA GLN A 263 -6.10 1.91 8.68
C GLN A 263 -6.02 0.42 8.36
N PHE A 264 -6.09 -0.40 9.38
CA PHE A 264 -6.23 -1.84 9.25
C PHE A 264 -7.41 -2.32 10.10
N LEU A 265 -8.42 -2.83 9.43
CA LEU A 265 -9.66 -3.29 10.06
C LEU A 265 -9.84 -4.78 9.81
N VAL A 266 -10.39 -5.45 10.81
CA VAL A 266 -10.69 -6.89 10.75
C VAL A 266 -12.20 -7.08 10.83
N CYS A 267 -12.74 -7.94 9.98
CA CYS A 267 -14.15 -8.30 10.02
C CYS A 267 -14.50 -8.96 11.37
N LYS A 268 -15.57 -8.49 12.00
CA LYS A 268 -15.99 -9.00 13.32
C LYS A 268 -16.36 -10.48 13.26
N THR A 269 -16.08 -11.20 14.33
CA THR A 269 -16.43 -12.62 14.46
C THR A 269 -17.93 -12.83 14.21
N GLY A 270 -18.24 -13.83 13.39
CA GLY A 270 -19.63 -14.15 13.02
C GLY A 270 -20.23 -13.28 11.92
N LYS A 271 -19.44 -12.36 11.35
CA LYS A 271 -19.81 -11.58 10.18
C LYS A 271 -19.09 -12.10 8.92
N THR A 272 -19.70 -11.83 7.78
CA THR A 272 -19.06 -11.89 6.47
C THR A 272 -19.06 -10.46 5.93
N CYS A 273 -17.87 -9.91 5.70
CA CYS A 273 -17.74 -8.53 5.29
C CYS A 273 -17.45 -8.42 3.78
N SER A 274 -17.80 -7.30 3.20
CA SER A 274 -17.53 -6.93 1.81
C SER A 274 -17.15 -5.46 1.74
N SER A 275 -16.86 -4.97 0.55
CA SER A 275 -16.66 -3.53 0.30
C SER A 275 -17.80 -2.67 0.81
N ASP A 276 -19.04 -3.18 0.74
CA ASP A 276 -20.26 -2.46 1.08
C ASP A 276 -20.69 -2.65 2.53
N SER A 277 -19.93 -3.44 3.29
CA SER A 277 -20.25 -3.68 4.70
C SER A 277 -20.11 -2.41 5.52
N PRO A 278 -21.08 -2.12 6.42
CA PRO A 278 -21.02 -0.92 7.25
C PRO A 278 -19.82 -0.98 8.19
N ASP A 279 -19.32 0.19 8.61
CA ASP A 279 -18.17 0.30 9.52
C ASP A 279 -18.41 -0.43 10.86
N SER A 280 -19.69 -0.57 11.26
CA SER A 280 -20.06 -1.33 12.44
C SER A 280 -19.72 -2.83 12.38
N ASP A 281 -19.49 -3.40 11.21
CA ASP A 281 -19.09 -4.80 11.03
C ASP A 281 -17.56 -5.01 11.09
N TRP A 282 -16.83 -3.92 11.15
CA TRP A 282 -15.38 -3.92 11.25
C TRP A 282 -14.90 -3.52 12.64
N VAL A 283 -13.69 -3.93 12.99
CA VAL A 283 -12.98 -3.50 14.19
C VAL A 283 -11.54 -3.14 13.82
N ARG A 284 -11.06 -2.01 14.30
CA ARG A 284 -9.67 -1.57 14.06
C ARG A 284 -8.69 -2.54 14.73
N LEU A 285 -7.54 -2.77 14.13
CA LEU A 285 -6.51 -3.69 14.65
C LEU A 285 -6.07 -3.30 16.06
N GLU A 286 -5.90 -2.01 16.32
CA GLU A 286 -5.50 -1.46 17.61
C GLU A 286 -6.54 -1.66 18.73
N ASP A 287 -7.80 -1.88 18.37
CA ASP A 287 -8.91 -2.09 19.31
C ASP A 287 -9.20 -3.58 19.60
N LEU A 288 -8.52 -4.48 18.86
CA LEU A 288 -8.61 -5.90 19.14
C LEU A 288 -7.95 -6.23 20.49
N PRO A 289 -8.46 -7.24 21.22
CA PRO A 289 -7.88 -7.67 22.50
C PRO A 289 -6.47 -8.27 22.35
#